data_490bd7650f35576bbe620cf6bdfada8b
#
_entry.id   490bd7650f35576bbe620cf6bdfada8b
#
_cell.length_a   1.000
_cell.length_b   1.000
_cell.length_c   1.000
_cell.angle_alpha   90.00
_cell.angle_beta   90.00
_cell.angle_gamma   90.00
#
_symmetry.space_group_name_H-M   'P 1'
#
loop_
_entity.id
_entity.type
_entity.pdbx_description
1 polymer ?
#
loop_
_entity_poly.entity_id
_entity_poly.type
_entity_poly.pdbx_seq_one_letter_code
_entity_poly.pdbx_strand_id
1 'polypeptide(L)'
;MAETIKEERLRWVFPIVQKKVRLNDVVKLCPHGKRSIERWVAAYKRGGEQALEPKSTRPKTNPKETEISIKEKVIALRKKTKLCALKLHWRLEKQGIHIHERTVGKILKTEGLVRKYRVKKVTYKYLRAERRPGELFEMDVKHVPGRIAGKRYFQYTAIDTASRWRYLRTFEEESTYHTCIFLLDVIERFPYRITGVKTDNHITFTNLYTGGNMKRSDLSPAHPHALDVLCAKRGIVHYLIDRGKPAQNGTVERSHREDQEKFYDRNTFASFKDLKKKIRRWNTEYNDLEHCGLNGKTPNEALALFV
;
A
#
# COMPACT_ATOMS: atom_id res chain seq x y z
N MET A 1 -39.17 -20.63 -2.96
CA MET A 1 -37.97 -20.54 -2.07
C MET A 1 -37.26 -21.87 -2.14
N ALA A 2 -35.93 -21.89 -2.18
CA ALA A 2 -35.18 -23.13 -2.16
C ALA A 2 -35.39 -23.83 -0.81
N GLU A 3 -35.71 -25.13 -0.85
CA GLU A 3 -35.90 -26.00 0.32
C GLU A 3 -34.58 -26.07 1.11
N THR A 4 -34.63 -25.87 2.43
CA THR A 4 -33.43 -25.99 3.27
C THR A 4 -33.05 -27.47 3.41
N ILE A 5 -31.75 -27.76 3.67
CA ILE A 5 -31.26 -29.13 3.90
C ILE A 5 -32.04 -29.83 5.04
N LYS A 6 -32.48 -29.07 6.03
CA LYS A 6 -33.30 -29.56 7.14
C LYS A 6 -34.68 -29.98 6.65
N GLU A 7 -35.35 -29.13 5.86
CA GLU A 7 -36.68 -29.41 5.29
C GLU A 7 -36.64 -30.60 4.35
N GLU A 8 -35.61 -30.69 3.50
CA GLU A 8 -35.39 -31.84 2.64
C GLU A 8 -35.29 -33.15 3.45
N ARG A 9 -34.45 -33.15 4.50
CA ARG A 9 -34.29 -34.33 5.38
C ARG A 9 -35.61 -34.66 6.10
N LEU A 10 -36.31 -33.65 6.60
CA LEU A 10 -37.58 -33.82 7.28
C LEU A 10 -38.64 -34.47 6.37
N ARG A 11 -38.72 -34.06 5.12
CA ARG A 11 -39.64 -34.62 4.12
C ARG A 11 -39.48 -36.15 3.98
N TRP A 12 -38.24 -36.65 3.99
CA TRP A 12 -37.95 -38.07 3.88
C TRP A 12 -38.12 -38.84 5.20
N VAL A 13 -37.82 -38.21 6.34
CA VAL A 13 -37.83 -38.83 7.67
C VAL A 13 -39.23 -38.89 8.28
N PHE A 14 -40.02 -37.84 8.12
CA PHE A 14 -41.31 -37.66 8.80
C PHE A 14 -42.31 -38.78 8.50
N PRO A 15 -42.54 -39.22 7.24
CA PRO A 15 -43.46 -40.33 6.95
C PRO A 15 -43.04 -41.67 7.57
N ILE A 16 -41.71 -41.89 7.71
CA ILE A 16 -41.19 -43.12 8.33
C ILE A 16 -41.46 -43.11 9.86
N VAL A 17 -41.21 -41.99 10.49
CA VAL A 17 -41.42 -41.86 11.96
C VAL A 17 -42.90 -41.94 12.31
N GLN A 18 -43.79 -41.41 11.48
CA GLN A 18 -45.23 -41.55 11.62
C GLN A 18 -45.75 -42.95 11.29
N LYS A 19 -44.88 -43.89 10.92
CA LYS A 19 -45.24 -45.25 10.49
C LYS A 19 -46.18 -45.33 9.28
N LYS A 20 -46.27 -44.26 8.47
CA LYS A 20 -47.11 -44.22 7.24
C LYS A 20 -46.45 -44.94 6.08
N VAL A 21 -45.10 -44.95 6.02
CA VAL A 21 -44.34 -45.59 4.93
C VAL A 21 -43.16 -46.38 5.54
N ARG A 22 -42.85 -47.53 4.92
CA ARG A 22 -41.66 -48.32 5.34
C ARG A 22 -40.35 -47.70 4.83
N LEU A 23 -39.27 -47.83 5.60
CA LEU A 23 -37.94 -47.30 5.23
C LEU A 23 -37.54 -47.77 3.83
N ASN A 24 -37.73 -49.04 3.50
CA ASN A 24 -37.33 -49.61 2.21
C ASN A 24 -38.06 -48.98 1.01
N ASP A 25 -39.26 -48.47 1.20
CA ASP A 25 -40.03 -47.82 0.13
C ASP A 25 -39.55 -46.39 -0.07
N VAL A 26 -39.18 -45.68 1.01
CA VAL A 26 -38.59 -44.37 0.93
C VAL A 26 -37.21 -44.42 0.27
N VAL A 27 -36.43 -45.47 0.55
CA VAL A 27 -35.10 -45.65 -0.08
C VAL A 27 -35.15 -45.76 -1.61
N LYS A 28 -36.25 -46.30 -2.17
CA LYS A 28 -36.44 -46.43 -3.63
C LYS A 28 -36.69 -45.07 -4.31
N LEU A 29 -37.24 -44.11 -3.59
CA LEU A 29 -37.65 -42.80 -4.11
C LEU A 29 -36.66 -41.66 -3.72
N CYS A 30 -35.94 -41.84 -2.63
CA CYS A 30 -35.04 -40.83 -2.10
C CYS A 30 -33.71 -40.83 -2.85
N PRO A 31 -33.16 -39.67 -3.25
CA PRO A 31 -31.88 -39.58 -3.90
C PRO A 31 -30.69 -39.92 -2.98
N HIS A 32 -30.95 -40.13 -1.69
CA HIS A 32 -29.90 -40.44 -0.70
C HIS A 32 -29.90 -41.92 -0.33
N GLY A 33 -28.72 -42.46 -0.09
CA GLY A 33 -28.54 -43.87 0.26
C GLY A 33 -29.20 -44.26 1.59
N LYS A 34 -29.60 -45.53 1.71
CA LYS A 34 -30.28 -46.13 2.88
C LYS A 34 -29.67 -45.74 4.23
N ARG A 35 -28.31 -45.79 4.36
CA ARG A 35 -27.59 -45.42 5.60
C ARG A 35 -27.82 -43.95 5.99
N SER A 36 -27.98 -43.06 5.04
CA SER A 36 -28.26 -41.65 5.31
C SER A 36 -29.63 -41.47 5.93
N ILE A 37 -30.61 -42.13 5.35
CA ILE A 37 -31.99 -42.08 5.86
C ILE A 37 -32.07 -42.68 7.26
N GLU A 38 -31.46 -43.83 7.48
CA GLU A 38 -31.39 -44.49 8.82
C GLU A 38 -30.77 -43.57 9.87
N ARG A 39 -29.66 -42.88 9.53
CA ARG A 39 -29.02 -41.89 10.42
C ARG A 39 -29.92 -40.70 10.71
N TRP A 40 -30.65 -40.22 9.72
CA TRP A 40 -31.59 -39.11 9.92
C TRP A 40 -32.80 -39.52 10.76
N VAL A 41 -33.36 -40.71 10.55
CA VAL A 41 -34.43 -41.26 11.40
C VAL A 41 -33.96 -41.40 12.84
N ALA A 42 -32.76 -41.95 13.05
CA ALA A 42 -32.19 -42.06 14.39
C ALA A 42 -31.89 -40.69 15.02
N ALA A 43 -31.45 -39.70 14.24
CA ALA A 43 -31.25 -38.32 14.71
C ALA A 43 -32.58 -37.68 15.11
N TYR A 44 -33.64 -37.81 14.28
CA TYR A 44 -34.96 -37.27 14.57
C TYR A 44 -35.57 -37.89 15.84
N LYS A 45 -35.43 -39.19 16.02
CA LYS A 45 -35.92 -39.88 17.23
C LYS A 45 -35.23 -39.41 18.51
N ARG A 46 -33.98 -38.97 18.44
CA ARG A 46 -33.21 -38.49 19.60
C ARG A 46 -33.44 -37.02 19.93
N GLY A 47 -33.61 -36.15 18.95
CA GLY A 47 -33.64 -34.70 19.16
C GLY A 47 -34.62 -33.93 18.28
N GLY A 48 -35.59 -34.61 17.70
CA GLY A 48 -36.64 -33.96 16.87
C GLY A 48 -36.10 -33.32 15.59
N GLU A 49 -36.86 -32.38 15.08
CA GLU A 49 -36.51 -31.68 13.82
C GLU A 49 -35.18 -30.95 13.86
N GLN A 50 -34.79 -30.40 15.02
CA GLN A 50 -33.53 -29.66 15.15
C GLN A 50 -32.31 -30.57 14.96
N ALA A 51 -32.43 -31.87 15.24
CA ALA A 51 -31.32 -32.81 15.05
C ALA A 51 -31.07 -33.13 13.56
N LEU A 52 -31.95 -32.71 12.65
CA LEU A 52 -31.79 -32.86 11.21
C LEU A 52 -30.96 -31.73 10.57
N GLU A 53 -30.65 -30.70 11.32
CA GLU A 53 -29.76 -29.65 10.80
C GLU A 53 -28.37 -30.18 10.45
N PRO A 54 -27.76 -29.72 9.35
CA PRO A 54 -26.42 -30.15 8.97
C PRO A 54 -25.43 -29.69 10.03
N LYS A 55 -24.66 -30.62 10.58
CA LYS A 55 -23.55 -30.28 11.47
C LYS A 55 -22.40 -29.70 10.69
N SER A 56 -21.73 -28.71 11.26
CA SER A 56 -20.52 -28.15 10.67
C SER A 56 -19.48 -29.24 10.44
N THR A 57 -18.94 -29.32 9.23
CA THR A 57 -17.83 -30.22 8.86
C THR A 57 -16.46 -29.60 9.16
N ARG A 58 -16.45 -28.36 9.68
CA ARG A 58 -15.21 -27.66 10.00
C ARG A 58 -14.48 -28.40 11.13
N PRO A 59 -13.18 -28.69 10.97
CA PRO A 59 -12.37 -29.26 12.05
C PRO A 59 -12.43 -28.38 13.31
N LYS A 60 -12.58 -29.00 14.46
CA LYS A 60 -12.63 -28.32 15.76
C LYS A 60 -11.23 -27.86 16.21
N THR A 61 -10.19 -28.50 15.74
CA THR A 61 -8.80 -28.21 16.04
C THR A 61 -8.00 -27.96 14.77
N ASN A 62 -7.02 -27.09 14.83
CA ASN A 62 -6.09 -26.84 13.74
C ASN A 62 -4.67 -27.15 14.25
N PRO A 63 -4.13 -28.36 13.99
CA PRO A 63 -2.80 -28.74 14.47
C PRO A 63 -1.66 -27.89 13.88
N LYS A 64 -1.92 -27.16 12.79
CA LYS A 64 -0.98 -26.21 12.15
C LYS A 64 -1.27 -24.75 12.54
N GLU A 65 -1.87 -24.52 13.68
CA GLU A 65 -2.13 -23.16 14.14
C GLU A 65 -0.82 -22.46 14.50
N THR A 66 -0.70 -21.18 14.08
CA THR A 66 0.46 -20.36 14.42
C THR A 66 0.54 -20.16 15.94
N GLU A 67 1.70 -20.31 16.51
CA GLU A 67 1.95 -20.11 17.93
C GLU A 67 1.50 -18.73 18.42
N ILE A 68 1.01 -18.69 19.65
CA ILE A 68 0.50 -17.45 20.26
C ILE A 68 1.61 -16.40 20.34
N SER A 69 2.82 -16.77 20.69
CA SER A 69 4.00 -15.91 20.77
C SER A 69 4.30 -15.19 19.44
N ILE A 70 4.14 -15.90 18.31
CA ILE A 70 4.33 -15.34 16.97
C ILE A 70 3.17 -14.39 16.62
N LYS A 71 1.92 -14.76 16.96
CA LYS A 71 0.75 -13.88 16.74
C LYS A 71 0.91 -12.57 17.49
N GLU A 72 1.33 -12.61 18.75
CA GLU A 72 1.57 -11.41 19.57
C GLU A 72 2.65 -10.51 18.98
N LYS A 73 3.77 -11.07 18.50
CA LYS A 73 4.82 -10.33 17.81
C LYS A 73 4.30 -9.61 16.55
N VAL A 74 3.50 -10.32 15.74
CA VAL A 74 2.85 -9.75 14.55
C VAL A 74 1.96 -8.55 14.93
N ILE A 75 1.12 -8.72 15.97
CA ILE A 75 0.20 -7.70 16.46
C ILE A 75 0.96 -6.49 17.00
N ALA A 76 1.94 -6.72 17.86
CA ALA A 76 2.78 -5.67 18.44
C ALA A 76 3.51 -4.87 17.35
N LEU A 77 4.14 -5.57 16.40
CA LEU A 77 4.83 -4.93 15.29
C LEU A 77 3.88 -4.13 14.40
N ARG A 78 2.66 -4.65 14.15
CA ARG A 78 1.62 -3.92 13.41
C ARG A 78 1.15 -2.67 14.13
N LYS A 79 0.88 -2.75 15.44
CA LYS A 79 0.45 -1.60 16.26
C LYS A 79 1.53 -0.51 16.29
N LYS A 80 2.81 -0.90 16.42
CA LYS A 80 3.95 0.01 16.45
C LYS A 80 4.20 0.69 15.09
N THR A 81 4.21 -0.10 14.00
CA THR A 81 4.72 0.36 12.70
C THR A 81 3.64 0.74 11.70
N LYS A 82 2.41 0.20 11.84
CA LYS A 82 1.30 0.34 10.89
C LYS A 82 1.59 -0.22 9.48
N LEU A 83 2.63 -1.05 9.32
CA LEU A 83 3.02 -1.65 8.05
C LEU A 83 1.99 -2.69 7.56
N CYS A 84 1.89 -2.90 6.24
CA CYS A 84 1.06 -3.95 5.64
C CYS A 84 1.61 -5.36 5.91
N ALA A 85 0.79 -6.40 5.68
CA ALA A 85 1.15 -7.79 5.96
C ALA A 85 2.47 -8.21 5.28
N LEU A 86 2.66 -7.83 4.02
CA LEU A 86 3.86 -8.14 3.25
C LEU A 86 5.14 -7.52 3.88
N LYS A 87 5.09 -6.24 4.25
CA LYS A 87 6.23 -5.58 4.92
C LYS A 87 6.49 -6.14 6.32
N LEU A 88 5.45 -6.57 7.03
CA LEU A 88 5.60 -7.26 8.31
C LEU A 88 6.25 -8.64 8.15
N HIS A 89 5.86 -9.39 7.12
CA HIS A 89 6.48 -10.66 6.77
C HIS A 89 8.00 -10.48 6.58
N TRP A 90 8.43 -9.55 5.72
CA TRP A 90 9.86 -9.30 5.50
C TRP A 90 10.62 -8.89 6.76
N ARG A 91 10.01 -8.08 7.63
CA ARG A 91 10.64 -7.71 8.92
C ARG A 91 10.77 -8.89 9.87
N LEU A 92 9.78 -9.77 9.90
CA LEU A 92 9.83 -10.98 10.72
C LEU A 92 10.86 -11.97 10.19
N GLU A 93 10.96 -12.11 8.86
CA GLU A 93 12.02 -12.91 8.21
C GLU A 93 13.43 -12.39 8.59
N LYS A 94 13.67 -11.09 8.54
CA LYS A 94 14.94 -10.47 8.99
C LYS A 94 15.23 -10.71 10.49
N GLN A 95 14.22 -11.01 11.29
CA GLN A 95 14.34 -11.36 12.72
C GLN A 95 14.41 -12.87 12.96
N GLY A 96 14.52 -13.69 11.91
CA GLY A 96 14.56 -15.15 12.01
C GLY A 96 13.20 -15.81 12.28
N ILE A 97 12.08 -15.07 12.11
CA ILE A 97 10.72 -15.59 12.29
C ILE A 97 10.11 -15.88 10.94
N HIS A 98 10.11 -17.16 10.55
CA HIS A 98 9.60 -17.62 9.27
C HIS A 98 8.08 -17.81 9.32
N ILE A 99 7.34 -16.84 8.81
CA ILE A 99 5.88 -16.86 8.74
C ILE A 99 5.41 -16.32 7.38
N HIS A 100 4.61 -17.09 6.67
CA HIS A 100 4.13 -16.69 5.35
C HIS A 100 3.23 -15.44 5.41
N GLU A 101 3.34 -14.54 4.41
CA GLU A 101 2.58 -13.27 4.35
C GLU A 101 1.05 -13.45 4.49
N ARG A 102 0.50 -14.54 3.88
CA ARG A 102 -0.94 -14.85 4.00
C ARG A 102 -1.36 -15.15 5.44
N THR A 103 -0.46 -15.77 6.22
CA THR A 103 -0.71 -16.05 7.64
C THR A 103 -0.68 -14.75 8.44
N VAL A 104 0.29 -13.88 8.19
CA VAL A 104 0.32 -12.52 8.77
C VAL A 104 -0.99 -11.79 8.42
N GLY A 105 -1.42 -11.83 7.16
CA GLY A 105 -2.68 -11.20 6.71
C GLY A 105 -3.92 -11.77 7.41
N LYS A 106 -3.98 -13.08 7.64
CA LYS A 106 -5.08 -13.71 8.41
C LYS A 106 -5.11 -13.23 9.86
N ILE A 107 -3.95 -13.21 10.54
CA ILE A 107 -3.83 -12.71 11.92
C ILE A 107 -4.34 -11.27 11.99
N LEU A 108 -3.86 -10.39 11.11
CA LEU A 108 -4.29 -8.99 11.09
C LEU A 108 -5.79 -8.83 10.83
N LYS A 109 -6.39 -9.69 9.99
CA LYS A 109 -7.83 -9.66 9.70
C LYS A 109 -8.64 -10.11 10.91
N THR A 110 -8.24 -11.20 11.58
CA THR A 110 -8.90 -11.71 12.78
C THR A 110 -8.90 -10.68 13.91
N GLU A 111 -7.76 -9.98 14.07
CA GLU A 111 -7.59 -8.92 15.09
C GLU A 111 -8.16 -7.55 14.68
N GLY A 112 -8.88 -7.44 13.56
CA GLY A 112 -9.46 -6.17 13.10
C GLY A 112 -8.44 -5.09 12.72
N LEU A 113 -7.17 -5.46 12.53
CA LEU A 113 -6.07 -4.53 12.25
C LEU A 113 -5.89 -4.21 10.75
N VAL A 114 -6.81 -4.66 9.90
CA VAL A 114 -6.81 -4.38 8.46
C VAL A 114 -7.64 -3.12 8.18
N ARG A 115 -7.07 -2.16 7.43
CA ARG A 115 -7.82 -0.99 6.96
C ARG A 115 -8.92 -1.41 5.99
N LYS A 116 -10.12 -0.92 6.21
CA LYS A 116 -11.23 -1.01 5.23
C LYS A 116 -11.08 0.17 4.24
N TYR A 117 -10.68 -0.09 3.01
CA TYR A 117 -10.70 0.92 1.95
C TYR A 117 -11.28 0.33 0.66
N ARG A 118 -11.90 1.19 -0.14
CA ARG A 118 -12.43 0.79 -1.44
C ARG A 118 -11.28 0.54 -2.41
N VAL A 119 -11.25 -0.65 -2.98
CA VAL A 119 -10.36 -0.96 -4.11
C VAL A 119 -10.99 -0.34 -5.37
N LYS A 120 -10.31 0.64 -5.98
CA LYS A 120 -10.63 1.07 -7.34
C LYS A 120 -10.03 0.05 -8.31
N LYS A 121 -10.86 -0.57 -9.16
CA LYS A 121 -10.35 -1.37 -10.28
C LYS A 121 -9.63 -0.43 -11.25
N VAL A 122 -8.33 -0.65 -11.41
CA VAL A 122 -7.53 0.02 -12.44
C VAL A 122 -7.57 -0.87 -13.67
N THR A 123 -8.07 -0.31 -14.78
CA THR A 123 -8.32 -1.06 -16.03
C THR A 123 -7.13 -1.04 -17.00
N TYR A 124 -6.04 -0.35 -16.67
CA TYR A 124 -4.85 -0.26 -17.53
C TYR A 124 -3.59 -0.65 -16.78
N LYS A 125 -2.69 -1.32 -17.49
CA LYS A 125 -1.34 -1.65 -17.00
C LYS A 125 -0.37 -0.60 -17.51
N TYR A 126 0.26 0.14 -16.61
CA TYR A 126 1.46 0.91 -16.97
C TYR A 126 2.65 -0.05 -17.00
N LEU A 127 3.24 -0.19 -18.17
CA LEU A 127 4.56 -0.79 -18.30
C LEU A 127 5.58 0.30 -17.97
N ARG A 128 6.28 0.14 -16.86
CA ARG A 128 7.40 1.02 -16.54
C ARG A 128 8.64 0.47 -17.24
N ALA A 129 9.34 1.35 -17.95
CA ALA A 129 10.68 1.01 -18.43
C ALA A 129 11.59 0.70 -17.23
N GLU A 130 12.37 -0.34 -17.35
CA GLU A 130 13.45 -0.60 -16.41
C GLU A 130 14.47 0.54 -16.50
N ARG A 131 14.86 1.08 -15.36
CA ARG A 131 15.81 2.18 -15.25
C ARG A 131 16.88 1.84 -14.24
N ARG A 132 18.06 2.39 -14.48
CA ARG A 132 19.14 2.36 -13.50
C ARG A 132 19.00 3.53 -12.52
N PRO A 133 19.54 3.42 -11.30
CA PRO A 133 19.59 4.54 -10.37
C PRO A 133 20.25 5.76 -11.01
N GLY A 134 19.62 6.93 -10.83
CA GLY A 134 20.08 8.19 -11.41
C GLY A 134 19.57 8.51 -12.80
N GLU A 135 18.99 7.56 -13.53
CA GLU A 135 18.45 7.84 -14.88
C GLU A 135 17.25 8.78 -14.85
N LEU A 136 16.40 8.69 -13.83
CA LEU A 136 15.26 9.61 -13.69
C LEU A 136 14.86 9.81 -12.24
N PHE A 137 14.94 11.05 -11.80
CA PHE A 137 14.32 11.53 -10.58
C PHE A 137 12.95 12.15 -10.87
N GLU A 138 11.97 11.90 -10.03
CA GLU A 138 10.75 12.69 -9.95
C GLU A 138 10.91 13.70 -8.82
N MET A 139 10.65 14.98 -9.12
CA MET A 139 10.72 16.09 -8.18
C MET A 139 9.38 16.77 -8.06
N ASP A 140 9.01 17.14 -6.82
CA ASP A 140 7.76 17.85 -6.55
C ASP A 140 7.84 18.63 -5.24
N VAL A 141 6.96 19.63 -5.10
CA VAL A 141 6.81 20.43 -3.89
C VAL A 141 5.40 20.25 -3.32
N LYS A 142 5.32 19.99 -2.04
CA LYS A 142 4.04 19.95 -1.32
C LYS A 142 4.02 20.94 -0.16
N HIS A 143 2.85 21.46 0.13
CA HIS A 143 2.63 22.20 1.38
C HIS A 143 2.78 21.25 2.57
N VAL A 144 3.51 21.70 3.60
CA VAL A 144 3.49 21.06 4.91
C VAL A 144 2.09 21.22 5.50
N PRO A 145 1.45 20.13 5.97
CA PRO A 145 0.11 20.22 6.54
C PRO A 145 0.04 21.13 7.75
N GLY A 146 -0.97 22.00 7.76
CA GLY A 146 -1.19 22.96 8.85
C GLY A 146 -0.26 24.16 8.81
N ARG A 147 -0.25 24.90 9.91
CA ARG A 147 0.63 26.05 10.15
C ARG A 147 1.50 25.76 11.38
N ILE A 148 2.76 26.12 11.33
CA ILE A 148 3.69 26.02 12.47
C ILE A 148 4.03 27.43 12.88
N ALA A 149 3.72 27.79 14.13
CA ALA A 149 3.86 29.17 14.62
C ALA A 149 3.22 30.23 13.68
N GLY A 150 2.04 29.92 13.14
CA GLY A 150 1.29 30.81 12.24
C GLY A 150 1.76 30.84 10.78
N LYS A 151 2.91 30.25 10.45
CA LYS A 151 3.50 30.24 9.10
C LYS A 151 3.24 28.94 8.35
N ARG A 152 3.19 29.02 7.01
CA ARG A 152 3.19 27.86 6.10
C ARG A 152 4.63 27.53 5.71
N TYR A 153 4.88 26.24 5.43
CA TYR A 153 6.16 25.73 4.99
C TYR A 153 5.97 24.77 3.82
N PHE A 154 7.03 24.54 3.09
CA PHE A 154 7.04 23.75 1.86
C PHE A 154 8.03 22.61 1.98
N GLN A 155 7.60 21.40 1.60
CA GLN A 155 8.44 20.23 1.50
C GLN A 155 8.78 19.97 0.05
N TYR A 156 10.06 20.03 -0.27
CA TYR A 156 10.61 19.59 -1.53
C TYR A 156 10.99 18.12 -1.44
N THR A 157 10.62 17.37 -2.45
CA THR A 157 10.85 15.93 -2.53
C THR A 157 11.49 15.58 -3.85
N ALA A 158 12.57 14.81 -3.83
CA ALA A 158 13.15 14.18 -5.00
C ALA A 158 13.26 12.68 -4.74
N ILE A 159 12.80 11.86 -5.68
CA ILE A 159 12.82 10.40 -5.57
C ILE A 159 13.34 9.78 -6.87
N ASP A 160 14.34 8.92 -6.75
CA ASP A 160 14.81 8.10 -7.85
C ASP A 160 13.76 7.05 -8.24
N THR A 161 13.42 6.98 -9.52
CA THR A 161 12.36 6.09 -10.00
C THR A 161 12.78 4.61 -10.02
N ALA A 162 14.06 4.30 -10.03
CA ALA A 162 14.61 2.95 -10.00
C ALA A 162 14.72 2.41 -8.57
N SER A 163 15.56 3.02 -7.77
CA SER A 163 15.89 2.57 -6.41
C SER A 163 14.87 2.98 -5.36
N ARG A 164 13.99 3.95 -5.65
CA ARG A 164 13.11 4.62 -4.67
C ARG A 164 13.87 5.41 -3.60
N TRP A 165 15.18 5.57 -3.74
CA TRP A 165 15.94 6.46 -2.88
C TRP A 165 15.37 7.86 -2.95
N ARG A 166 15.23 8.50 -1.78
CA ARG A 166 14.54 9.76 -1.66
C ARG A 166 15.34 10.75 -0.83
N TYR A 167 15.24 12.02 -1.20
CA TYR A 167 15.70 13.13 -0.39
C TYR A 167 14.56 14.13 -0.15
N LEU A 168 14.44 14.61 1.08
CA LEU A 168 13.48 15.61 1.53
C LEU A 168 14.19 16.82 2.14
N ARG A 169 13.69 18.00 1.82
CA ARG A 169 14.08 19.25 2.49
C ARG A 169 12.87 20.17 2.61
N THR A 170 12.82 20.95 3.71
CA THR A 170 11.76 21.94 3.95
C THR A 170 12.30 23.35 3.86
N PHE A 171 11.50 24.24 3.28
CA PHE A 171 11.78 25.66 3.12
C PHE A 171 10.62 26.51 3.62
N GLU A 172 10.90 27.79 3.89
CA GLU A 172 9.92 28.77 4.36
C GLU A 172 9.05 29.30 3.21
N GLU A 173 9.55 29.22 1.99
CA GLU A 173 8.84 29.65 0.78
C GLU A 173 9.07 28.68 -0.37
N GLU A 174 8.16 28.71 -1.32
CA GLU A 174 8.26 28.01 -2.59
C GLU A 174 8.79 28.97 -3.64
N SER A 175 9.96 28.66 -4.20
CA SER A 175 10.63 29.50 -5.19
C SER A 175 11.54 28.69 -6.11
N THR A 176 11.78 29.22 -7.31
CA THR A 176 12.77 28.66 -8.26
C THR A 176 14.16 28.60 -7.65
N TYR A 177 14.53 29.58 -6.81
CA TYR A 177 15.80 29.58 -6.09
C TYR A 177 15.94 28.38 -5.18
N HIS A 178 14.92 28.09 -4.35
CA HIS A 178 14.93 26.92 -3.48
C HIS A 178 14.88 25.61 -4.26
N THR A 179 14.21 25.58 -5.42
CA THR A 179 14.25 24.42 -6.32
C THR A 179 15.66 24.11 -6.80
N CYS A 180 16.42 25.14 -7.21
CA CYS A 180 17.81 24.96 -7.64
C CYS A 180 18.73 24.51 -6.50
N ILE A 181 18.61 25.12 -5.32
CA ILE A 181 19.37 24.69 -4.13
C ILE A 181 19.04 23.25 -3.77
N PHE A 182 17.75 22.90 -3.79
CA PHE A 182 17.31 21.55 -3.48
C PHE A 182 17.86 20.50 -4.45
N LEU A 183 17.86 20.81 -5.76
CA LEU A 183 18.46 19.91 -6.75
C LEU A 183 19.96 19.75 -6.54
N LEU A 184 20.70 20.81 -6.19
CA LEU A 184 22.11 20.71 -5.84
C LEU A 184 22.35 19.82 -4.63
N ASP A 185 21.52 19.93 -3.59
CA ASP A 185 21.56 19.03 -2.42
C ASP A 185 21.34 17.57 -2.81
N VAL A 186 20.39 17.31 -3.74
CA VAL A 186 20.12 15.95 -4.24
C VAL A 186 21.33 15.39 -4.98
N ILE A 187 21.93 16.19 -5.88
CA ILE A 187 23.14 15.81 -6.64
C ILE A 187 24.31 15.47 -5.71
N GLU A 188 24.50 16.26 -4.65
CA GLU A 188 25.58 16.05 -3.68
C GLU A 188 25.44 14.77 -2.87
N ARG A 189 24.19 14.39 -2.55
CA ARG A 189 23.89 13.27 -1.65
C ARG A 189 23.65 11.95 -2.34
N PHE A 190 23.26 12.00 -3.61
CA PHE A 190 23.02 10.79 -4.37
C PHE A 190 24.34 10.19 -4.88
N PRO A 191 24.60 8.88 -4.67
CA PRO A 191 25.93 8.30 -4.94
C PRO A 191 26.24 8.12 -6.42
N TYR A 192 25.25 8.27 -7.31
CA TYR A 192 25.44 8.07 -8.76
C TYR A 192 25.17 9.36 -9.52
N ARG A 193 25.61 9.39 -10.79
CA ARG A 193 25.30 10.50 -11.68
C ARG A 193 23.80 10.57 -11.97
N ILE A 194 23.20 11.73 -11.80
CA ILE A 194 21.83 12.01 -12.20
C ILE A 194 21.82 12.48 -13.65
N THR A 195 21.02 11.84 -14.50
CA THR A 195 20.91 12.16 -15.94
C THR A 195 19.57 12.74 -16.34
N GLY A 196 18.52 12.53 -15.53
CA GLY A 196 17.19 13.05 -15.81
C GLY A 196 16.45 13.47 -14.53
N VAL A 197 15.74 14.59 -14.62
CA VAL A 197 14.82 15.09 -13.59
C VAL A 197 13.49 15.37 -14.23
N LYS A 198 12.40 14.91 -13.64
CA LYS A 198 11.04 15.14 -14.10
C LYS A 198 10.25 15.88 -13.03
N THR A 199 9.55 16.94 -13.45
CA THR A 199 8.71 17.77 -12.59
C THR A 199 7.31 17.93 -13.18
N ASP A 200 6.40 18.48 -12.40
CA ASP A 200 5.16 19.03 -12.94
C ASP A 200 5.39 20.36 -13.66
N ASN A 201 4.30 20.98 -14.11
CA ASN A 201 4.33 22.23 -14.87
C ASN A 201 4.16 23.48 -13.96
N HIS A 202 4.47 23.37 -12.67
CA HIS A 202 4.37 24.50 -11.75
C HIS A 202 5.42 25.56 -12.05
N ILE A 203 5.10 26.81 -11.73
CA ILE A 203 5.95 27.98 -12.03
C ILE A 203 7.34 27.92 -11.39
N THR A 204 7.50 27.16 -10.30
CA THR A 204 8.81 26.96 -9.65
C THR A 204 9.74 26.04 -10.43
N PHE A 205 9.22 25.29 -11.40
CA PHE A 205 9.96 24.37 -12.24
C PHE A 205 10.09 24.81 -13.68
N THR A 206 9.15 25.64 -14.17
CA THR A 206 9.14 26.06 -15.57
C THR A 206 8.46 27.42 -15.74
N ASN A 207 8.86 28.17 -16.78
CA ASN A 207 8.21 29.40 -17.22
C ASN A 207 7.39 29.22 -18.50
N LEU A 208 7.22 27.96 -18.96
CA LEU A 208 6.45 27.66 -20.19
C LEU A 208 4.94 27.87 -20.03
N TYR A 209 4.43 27.92 -18.79
CA TYR A 209 3.00 28.06 -18.53
C TYR A 209 2.76 29.28 -17.64
N THR A 210 1.76 30.07 -17.99
CA THR A 210 1.18 31.09 -17.09
C THR A 210 0.07 30.47 -16.28
N GLY A 211 -0.24 31.01 -15.10
CA GLY A 211 -1.30 30.52 -14.21
C GLY A 211 -2.57 30.17 -14.99
N GLY A 212 -3.20 29.04 -14.66
CA GLY A 212 -4.39 28.53 -15.35
C GLY A 212 -4.14 27.52 -16.46
N ASN A 213 -2.95 26.92 -16.54
CA ASN A 213 -2.61 25.90 -17.54
C ASN A 213 -2.56 26.36 -19.00
N MET A 214 -2.54 27.65 -19.27
CA MET A 214 -2.31 28.13 -20.64
C MET A 214 -0.82 28.15 -20.95
N LYS A 215 -0.45 27.52 -22.08
CA LYS A 215 0.89 27.67 -22.61
C LYS A 215 1.10 29.16 -22.89
N ARG A 216 2.21 29.73 -22.46
CA ARG A 216 2.58 31.08 -22.91
C ARG A 216 2.64 31.02 -24.42
N SER A 217 1.58 31.48 -25.09
CA SER A 217 1.53 31.55 -26.53
C SER A 217 2.64 32.46 -26.99
N ASP A 218 3.40 32.00 -27.95
CA ASP A 218 4.25 32.76 -28.87
C ASP A 218 5.40 33.60 -28.28
N LEU A 219 5.51 33.68 -26.98
CA LEU A 219 6.70 34.21 -26.33
C LEU A 219 7.61 33.02 -26.00
N SER A 220 8.53 32.73 -26.92
CA SER A 220 9.79 32.09 -26.46
C SER A 220 10.20 32.82 -25.19
N PRO A 221 10.33 32.13 -24.03
CA PRO A 221 10.65 32.85 -22.81
C PRO A 221 11.90 33.65 -23.08
N ALA A 222 11.84 34.96 -22.83
CA ALA A 222 12.96 35.87 -23.06
C ALA A 222 14.23 35.39 -22.36
N HIS A 223 14.03 34.55 -21.30
CA HIS A 223 15.09 33.88 -20.54
C HIS A 223 14.69 32.45 -20.21
N PRO A 224 15.63 31.47 -20.33
CA PRO A 224 15.39 30.10 -19.90
C PRO A 224 15.15 30.08 -18.37
N HIS A 225 14.35 29.13 -17.91
CA HIS A 225 14.10 28.96 -16.49
C HIS A 225 15.39 28.55 -15.77
N ALA A 226 15.63 29.08 -14.55
CA ALA A 226 16.87 28.82 -13.83
C ALA A 226 17.12 27.33 -13.56
N LEU A 227 16.07 26.53 -13.35
CA LEU A 227 16.18 25.07 -13.23
C LEU A 227 16.72 24.44 -14.53
N ASP A 228 16.21 24.86 -15.70
CA ASP A 228 16.69 24.36 -17.00
C ASP A 228 18.17 24.69 -17.22
N VAL A 229 18.56 25.92 -16.87
CA VAL A 229 19.99 26.36 -16.94
C VAL A 229 20.86 25.50 -16.02
N LEU A 230 20.39 25.24 -14.78
CA LEU A 230 21.13 24.41 -13.84
C LEU A 230 21.24 22.97 -14.36
N CYS A 231 20.13 22.39 -14.83
CA CYS A 231 20.12 21.04 -15.39
C CYS A 231 21.08 20.93 -16.58
N ALA A 232 21.03 21.85 -17.52
CA ALA A 232 21.92 21.88 -18.68
C ALA A 232 23.41 21.96 -18.26
N LYS A 233 23.76 22.82 -17.30
CA LYS A 233 25.12 22.94 -16.75
C LYS A 233 25.62 21.65 -16.07
N ARG A 234 24.72 20.84 -15.56
CA ARG A 234 25.03 19.55 -14.88
C ARG A 234 24.90 18.34 -15.81
N GLY A 235 24.53 18.54 -17.09
CA GLY A 235 24.28 17.46 -18.04
C GLY A 235 23.07 16.61 -17.66
N ILE A 236 22.04 17.22 -17.07
CA ILE A 236 20.78 16.63 -16.65
C ILE A 236 19.70 17.05 -17.64
N VAL A 237 18.91 16.13 -18.12
CA VAL A 237 17.72 16.43 -18.95
C VAL A 237 16.54 16.72 -18.02
N HIS A 238 15.94 17.90 -18.17
CA HIS A 238 14.71 18.25 -17.45
C HIS A 238 13.49 17.89 -18.28
N TYR A 239 12.62 17.05 -17.71
CA TYR A 239 11.35 16.60 -18.32
C TYR A 239 10.18 17.23 -17.58
N LEU A 240 9.20 17.70 -18.33
CA LEU A 240 7.90 18.12 -17.81
C LEU A 240 6.87 17.02 -18.06
N ILE A 241 5.94 16.82 -17.11
CA ILE A 241 4.79 15.96 -17.37
C ILE A 241 3.87 16.56 -18.41
N ASP A 242 3.13 15.71 -19.13
CA ASP A 242 2.06 16.17 -20.02
C ASP A 242 0.97 16.90 -19.23
N ARG A 243 0.35 17.89 -19.86
CA ARG A 243 -0.75 18.64 -19.24
C ARG A 243 -1.90 17.71 -18.89
N GLY A 244 -2.40 17.85 -17.65
CA GLY A 244 -3.53 17.05 -17.16
C GLY A 244 -3.23 15.57 -16.93
N LYS A 245 -1.95 15.17 -16.93
CA LYS A 245 -1.53 13.79 -16.66
C LYS A 245 -0.67 13.67 -15.38
N PRO A 246 -1.21 13.97 -14.20
CA PRO A 246 -0.46 13.88 -12.94
C PRO A 246 0.10 12.48 -12.68
N ALA A 247 -0.56 11.44 -13.18
CA ALA A 247 -0.08 10.05 -13.05
C ALA A 247 1.35 9.82 -13.58
N GLN A 248 1.86 10.71 -14.44
CA GLN A 248 3.26 10.66 -14.90
C GLN A 248 4.28 11.01 -13.82
N ASN A 249 3.85 11.69 -12.74
CA ASN A 249 4.66 11.97 -11.54
C ASN A 249 4.27 11.06 -10.35
N GLY A 250 3.74 9.89 -10.63
CA GLY A 250 3.10 9.02 -9.65
C GLY A 250 4.02 8.42 -8.59
N THR A 251 5.35 8.45 -8.78
CA THR A 251 6.30 7.94 -7.76
C THR A 251 6.42 8.93 -6.61
N VAL A 252 6.60 10.21 -6.92
CA VAL A 252 6.70 11.27 -5.90
C VAL A 252 5.35 11.50 -5.22
N GLU A 253 4.23 11.47 -5.96
CA GLU A 253 2.89 11.59 -5.38
C GLU A 253 2.59 10.47 -4.37
N ARG A 254 2.99 9.24 -4.69
CA ARG A 254 2.87 8.11 -3.76
C ARG A 254 3.73 8.30 -2.51
N SER A 255 4.94 8.84 -2.67
CA SER A 255 5.81 9.21 -1.57
C SER A 255 5.15 10.27 -0.66
N HIS A 256 4.52 11.29 -1.25
CA HIS A 256 3.77 12.31 -0.50
C HIS A 256 2.62 11.73 0.32
N ARG A 257 1.93 10.71 -0.19
CA ARG A 257 0.90 10.00 0.59
C ARG A 257 1.51 9.25 1.77
N GLU A 258 2.65 8.60 1.58
CA GLU A 258 3.36 7.95 2.68
C GLU A 258 3.83 8.95 3.74
N ASP A 259 4.29 10.14 3.31
CA ASP A 259 4.64 11.23 4.22
C ASP A 259 3.43 11.68 5.04
N GLN A 260 2.27 11.86 4.39
CA GLN A 260 1.06 12.24 5.09
C GLN A 260 0.68 11.21 6.14
N GLU A 261 0.55 9.93 5.75
CA GLU A 261 0.06 8.86 6.61
C GLU A 261 1.03 8.44 7.71
N LYS A 262 2.34 8.45 7.43
CA LYS A 262 3.35 7.88 8.33
C LYS A 262 4.14 8.92 9.11
N PHE A 263 4.18 10.15 8.62
CA PHE A 263 4.93 11.22 9.25
C PHE A 263 4.04 12.36 9.73
N TYR A 264 3.32 13.06 8.85
CA TYR A 264 2.55 14.25 9.25
C TYR A 264 1.39 13.93 10.17
N ASP A 265 0.59 12.89 9.89
CA ASP A 265 -0.54 12.50 10.73
C ASP A 265 -0.13 11.97 12.12
N ARG A 266 1.17 11.80 12.36
CA ARG A 266 1.71 11.21 13.59
C ARG A 266 2.62 12.15 14.38
N ASN A 267 2.90 13.32 13.85
CA ASN A 267 3.80 14.27 14.46
C ASN A 267 3.16 15.65 14.56
N THR A 268 3.43 16.32 15.64
CA THR A 268 3.20 17.75 15.83
C THR A 268 4.54 18.48 15.75
N PHE A 269 4.53 19.76 15.37
CA PHE A 269 5.75 20.53 15.17
C PHE A 269 5.67 21.83 15.95
N ALA A 270 6.58 22.00 16.92
CA ALA A 270 6.64 23.19 17.74
C ALA A 270 7.28 24.40 17.02
N SER A 271 8.19 24.14 16.07
CA SER A 271 8.89 25.16 15.31
C SER A 271 9.40 24.63 13.97
N PHE A 272 9.83 25.53 13.09
CA PHE A 272 10.50 25.14 11.83
C PHE A 272 11.80 24.34 12.06
N LYS A 273 12.54 24.64 13.12
CA LYS A 273 13.73 23.86 13.51
C LYS A 273 13.36 22.44 13.91
N ASP A 274 12.26 22.25 14.64
CA ASP A 274 11.75 20.93 15.02
C ASP A 274 11.28 20.15 13.78
N LEU A 275 10.54 20.80 12.87
CA LEU A 275 10.16 20.21 11.59
C LEU A 275 11.40 19.73 10.81
N LYS A 276 12.42 20.57 10.64
CA LYS A 276 13.66 20.21 9.94
C LYS A 276 14.37 19.00 10.56
N LYS A 277 14.41 18.93 11.90
CA LYS A 277 15.00 17.79 12.61
C LYS A 277 14.22 16.49 12.36
N LYS A 278 12.90 16.55 12.51
CA LYS A 278 12.02 15.39 12.36
C LYS A 278 11.98 14.90 10.91
N ILE A 279 11.95 15.80 9.92
CA ILE A 279 11.91 15.42 8.50
C ILE A 279 13.24 14.79 8.04
N ARG A 280 14.37 15.24 8.55
CA ARG A 280 15.68 14.58 8.29
C ARG A 280 15.67 13.13 8.77
N ARG A 281 15.21 12.92 10.01
CA ARG A 281 15.08 11.57 10.58
C ARG A 281 14.10 10.72 9.76
N TRP A 282 12.95 11.27 9.40
CA TRP A 282 11.97 10.59 8.56
C TRP A 282 12.55 10.20 7.19
N ASN A 283 13.36 11.07 6.59
CA ASN A 283 14.00 10.78 5.31
C ASN A 283 14.97 9.58 5.42
N THR A 284 15.77 9.52 6.49
CA THR A 284 16.64 8.36 6.77
C THR A 284 15.79 7.10 6.99
N GLU A 285 14.78 7.18 7.84
CA GLU A 285 13.87 6.06 8.11
C GLU A 285 13.18 5.55 6.84
N TYR A 286 12.78 6.45 5.93
CA TYR A 286 12.17 6.05 4.65
C TYR A 286 13.13 5.26 3.77
N ASN A 287 14.38 5.68 3.67
CA ASN A 287 15.38 5.01 2.84
C ASN A 287 15.83 3.65 3.41
N ASP A 288 15.50 3.38 4.68
CA ASP A 288 15.69 2.11 5.37
C ASP A 288 14.39 1.29 5.54
N LEU A 289 13.27 1.73 4.90
CA LEU A 289 12.02 0.99 4.89
C LEU A 289 11.95 0.03 3.70
N GLU A 290 11.43 -1.18 3.95
CA GLU A 290 11.16 -2.15 2.90
C GLU A 290 10.09 -1.63 1.92
N HIS A 291 10.37 -1.70 0.62
CA HIS A 291 9.47 -1.28 -0.45
C HIS A 291 8.86 -2.45 -1.21
N CYS A 292 7.52 -2.44 -1.36
CA CYS A 292 6.83 -3.46 -2.17
C CYS A 292 7.30 -3.46 -3.64
N GLY A 293 7.61 -2.28 -4.19
CA GLY A 293 8.13 -2.14 -5.57
C GLY A 293 9.59 -2.56 -5.75
N LEU A 294 10.30 -2.87 -4.66
CA LEU A 294 11.68 -3.36 -4.65
C LEU A 294 11.78 -4.79 -4.10
N ASN A 295 10.65 -5.53 -4.11
CA ASN A 295 10.57 -6.91 -3.62
C ASN A 295 11.09 -7.08 -2.18
N GLY A 296 10.79 -6.12 -1.32
CA GLY A 296 11.18 -6.14 0.09
C GLY A 296 12.54 -5.53 0.41
N LYS A 297 13.29 -5.08 -0.58
CA LYS A 297 14.52 -4.31 -0.34
C LYS A 297 14.17 -2.90 0.09
N THR A 298 15.09 -2.31 0.86
CA THR A 298 15.06 -0.88 1.15
C THR A 298 15.64 -0.08 -0.02
N PRO A 299 15.34 1.21 -0.16
CA PRO A 299 16.00 2.07 -1.14
C PRO A 299 17.54 2.03 -1.05
N ASN A 300 18.10 2.02 0.16
CA ASN A 300 19.55 1.93 0.37
C ASN A 300 20.10 0.56 -0.08
N GLU A 301 19.44 -0.55 0.24
CA GLU A 301 19.81 -1.89 -0.25
C GLU A 301 19.72 -1.97 -1.79
N ALA A 302 18.70 -1.33 -2.39
CA ALA A 302 18.54 -1.30 -3.84
C ALA A 302 19.67 -0.51 -4.52
N LEU A 303 20.13 0.59 -3.93
CA LEU A 303 21.28 1.32 -4.44
C LEU A 303 22.58 0.50 -4.36
N ALA A 304 22.81 -0.19 -3.24
CA ALA A 304 24.03 -0.98 -3.02
C ALA A 304 24.21 -2.12 -4.04
N LEU A 305 23.16 -2.54 -4.75
CA LEU A 305 23.26 -3.57 -5.78
C LEU A 305 23.83 -3.08 -7.11
N PHE A 306 24.01 -1.77 -7.28
CA PHE A 306 24.51 -1.17 -8.52
C PHE A 306 25.98 -0.70 -8.40
N VAL A 307 26.63 -1.07 -7.30
CA VAL A 307 28.07 -0.83 -7.08
C VAL A 307 28.91 -1.85 -7.83
#